data_8ada29ebefdd08e76fae1dcc0a81646d
#
_entry.id   8ada29ebefdd08e76fae1dcc0a81646d
#
_cell.length_a   1.000
_cell.length_b   1.000
_cell.length_c   1.000
_cell.angle_alpha   90.00
_cell.angle_beta   90.00
_cell.angle_gamma   90.00
#
_symmetry.space_group_name_H-M   'P 1'
#
loop_
_entity.id
_entity.type
_entity.pdbx_description
1 polymer ?
#
loop_
_entity_poly.entity_id
_entity_poly.type
_entity_poly.pdbx_seq_one_letter_code
_entity_poly.pdbx_strand_id
1 'polypeptide(L)'
;VAETDALPFFVAAGDDPSPAYLALAGLAIDPAAGFLAKRETADEYGWRNFGDLPADHESAFQPPDAPFVSHYNNQYDAVAAFAIHFLRTGDGRWWRLMDDLARHVRDIDIYRTTEDKAAYNGGLFWHTAHYVDAGLSTHRTYPRGTSGGGPSAEHNYNAGLMLHYFLTGSRASRDAAIGLGQWVIDMDDGRRSPFRWLARGATGLASFTVDFYGPGRGGGHSILACLTAYRLSGDRRFLDKAETLIARSIHPADDVAALGLLDAERRWSYTAFLQAIGAYLHVKAEHGEIDARYAYARASLLRYADWMAREERMYLSHPEILEYPTETWAAQDLRKADVFLWAALFAEAGDRQAYLDRARRFFDDAITALTESPTRAYTRPLVLLLGHGVRYGWFARHGEQLPVLPVAPAVGFPPPVPFVPQRALAFGRARRLALAVVVVAVAGVVAWFLW
;
A
#
# COMPACT_ATOMS: atom_id res chain seq x y z
N VAL A 1 -15.45 -7.63 20.25
CA VAL A 1 -14.73 -6.66 19.40
C VAL A 1 -15.67 -5.58 18.92
N ALA A 2 -16.84 -5.92 18.35
CA ALA A 2 -17.80 -4.92 17.87
C ALA A 2 -18.32 -3.98 18.97
N GLU A 3 -18.46 -4.47 20.19
CA GLU A 3 -18.96 -3.70 21.35
C GLU A 3 -17.88 -2.87 22.04
N THR A 4 -16.61 -3.06 21.71
CA THR A 4 -15.48 -2.45 22.42
C THR A 4 -14.78 -1.35 21.63
N ASP A 5 -15.19 -1.10 20.38
CA ASP A 5 -14.53 -0.20 19.40
C ASP A 5 -13.00 -0.40 19.30
N ALA A 6 -12.53 -1.60 19.69
CA ALA A 6 -11.10 -1.94 19.65
C ALA A 6 -10.52 -1.94 18.23
N LEU A 7 -11.39 -2.13 17.24
CA LEU A 7 -11.07 -1.93 15.82
C LEU A 7 -12.02 -0.88 15.26
N PRO A 8 -11.51 0.21 14.70
CA PRO A 8 -12.34 1.23 14.08
C PRO A 8 -13.07 0.68 12.85
N PHE A 9 -14.31 1.14 12.64
CA PHE A 9 -15.13 0.77 11.49
C PHE A 9 -15.37 -0.73 11.35
N PHE A 10 -15.52 -1.41 12.47
CA PHE A 10 -15.71 -2.86 12.53
C PHE A 10 -17.20 -3.21 12.50
N VAL A 11 -17.56 -4.22 11.71
CA VAL A 11 -18.88 -4.84 11.69
C VAL A 11 -18.71 -6.37 11.64
N ALA A 12 -19.47 -7.10 12.44
CA ALA A 12 -19.49 -8.56 12.36
C ALA A 12 -20.05 -9.02 11.00
N ALA A 13 -19.58 -10.17 10.49
CA ALA A 13 -20.03 -10.63 9.18
C ALA A 13 -21.53 -10.84 9.07
N GLY A 14 -22.19 -11.32 10.15
CA GLY A 14 -23.65 -11.47 10.20
C GLY A 14 -24.44 -10.15 10.14
N ASP A 15 -23.77 -9.05 10.38
CA ASP A 15 -24.33 -7.69 10.36
C ASP A 15 -23.93 -6.88 9.13
N ASP A 16 -23.09 -7.42 8.25
CA ASP A 16 -22.66 -6.73 7.03
C ASP A 16 -23.82 -6.64 6.03
N PRO A 17 -24.17 -5.43 5.55
CA PRO A 17 -25.32 -5.24 4.67
C PRO A 17 -25.05 -5.70 3.22
N SER A 18 -23.84 -6.16 2.87
CA SER A 18 -23.49 -6.61 1.52
C SER A 18 -23.29 -8.13 1.42
N PRO A 19 -24.35 -8.91 1.13
CA PRO A 19 -24.21 -10.36 0.96
C PRO A 19 -23.33 -10.76 -0.22
N ALA A 20 -23.28 -9.96 -1.29
CA ALA A 20 -22.41 -10.21 -2.43
C ALA A 20 -20.93 -10.08 -2.06
N TYR A 21 -20.56 -9.06 -1.26
CA TYR A 21 -19.22 -8.93 -0.70
C TYR A 21 -18.85 -10.14 0.17
N LEU A 22 -19.75 -10.56 1.06
CA LEU A 22 -19.52 -11.71 1.93
C LEU A 22 -19.33 -13.00 1.14
N ALA A 23 -20.11 -13.20 0.07
CA ALA A 23 -19.97 -14.36 -0.82
C ALA A 23 -18.60 -14.38 -1.51
N LEU A 24 -18.14 -13.24 -2.04
CA LEU A 24 -16.80 -13.10 -2.63
C LEU A 24 -15.70 -13.32 -1.60
N ALA A 25 -15.80 -12.71 -0.41
CA ALA A 25 -14.83 -12.90 0.67
C ALA A 25 -14.73 -14.39 1.09
N GLY A 26 -15.85 -15.10 1.10
CA GLY A 26 -15.91 -16.54 1.40
C GLY A 26 -15.08 -17.41 0.46
N LEU A 27 -14.84 -16.97 -0.78
CA LEU A 27 -14.01 -17.70 -1.75
C LEU A 27 -12.57 -17.89 -1.26
N ALA A 28 -12.04 -16.98 -0.46
CA ALA A 28 -10.69 -17.08 0.08
C ALA A 28 -10.49 -18.28 1.03
N ILE A 29 -11.54 -18.72 1.69
CA ILE A 29 -11.55 -19.87 2.59
C ILE A 29 -12.39 -21.05 2.08
N ASP A 30 -12.74 -21.02 0.79
CA ASP A 30 -13.45 -22.13 0.15
C ASP A 30 -12.62 -23.42 0.27
N PRO A 31 -13.24 -24.55 0.68
CA PRO A 31 -12.50 -25.80 0.90
C PRO A 31 -11.90 -26.41 -0.36
N ALA A 32 -12.45 -26.08 -1.55
CA ALA A 32 -12.00 -26.65 -2.83
C ALA A 32 -11.03 -25.75 -3.61
N ALA A 33 -11.17 -24.41 -3.46
CA ALA A 33 -10.46 -23.45 -4.30
C ALA A 33 -9.85 -22.27 -3.52
N GLY A 34 -10.06 -22.17 -2.21
CA GLY A 34 -9.53 -21.10 -1.36
C GLY A 34 -8.03 -21.22 -1.11
N PHE A 35 -7.46 -20.30 -0.35
CA PHE A 35 -6.01 -20.24 -0.12
C PHE A 35 -5.44 -21.50 0.50
N LEU A 36 -6.16 -22.15 1.42
CA LEU A 36 -5.71 -23.43 2.00
C LEU A 36 -5.72 -24.55 0.96
N ALA A 37 -6.72 -24.63 0.09
CA ALA A 37 -6.77 -25.60 -1.00
C ALA A 37 -5.64 -25.36 -2.02
N LYS A 38 -5.34 -24.12 -2.36
CA LYS A 38 -4.22 -23.76 -3.25
C LYS A 38 -2.88 -24.21 -2.65
N ARG A 39 -2.68 -24.04 -1.33
CA ARG A 39 -1.50 -24.54 -0.63
C ARG A 39 -1.35 -26.05 -0.75
N GLU A 40 -2.44 -26.82 -0.56
CA GLU A 40 -2.43 -28.28 -0.74
C GLU A 40 -2.09 -28.67 -2.19
N THR A 41 -2.66 -27.97 -3.16
CA THR A 41 -2.41 -28.24 -4.58
C THR A 41 -0.94 -27.97 -4.97
N ALA A 42 -0.34 -26.91 -4.42
CA ALA A 42 1.03 -26.54 -4.67
C ALA A 42 2.06 -27.31 -3.81
N ASP A 43 1.61 -28.11 -2.84
CA ASP A 43 2.45 -28.83 -1.84
C ASP A 43 3.41 -27.89 -1.09
N GLU A 44 2.92 -26.72 -0.68
CA GLU A 44 3.71 -25.63 -0.08
C GLU A 44 3.98 -25.85 1.42
N TYR A 45 4.70 -26.92 1.76
CA TYR A 45 5.01 -27.31 3.16
C TYR A 45 6.47 -27.13 3.56
N GLY A 46 7.36 -26.79 2.63
CA GLY A 46 8.76 -26.49 2.93
C GLY A 46 8.92 -25.18 3.72
N TRP A 47 9.91 -25.11 4.58
CA TRP A 47 10.19 -23.96 5.45
C TRP A 47 10.25 -22.61 4.72
N ARG A 48 10.61 -22.64 3.44
CA ARG A 48 10.80 -21.44 2.62
C ARG A 48 9.48 -20.76 2.24
N ASN A 49 8.47 -21.53 1.89
CA ASN A 49 7.25 -21.02 1.29
C ASN A 49 6.01 -21.28 2.17
N PHE A 50 6.15 -22.10 3.23
CA PHE A 50 5.01 -22.39 4.09
C PHE A 50 4.38 -21.12 4.68
N GLY A 51 3.09 -20.98 4.48
CA GLY A 51 2.32 -19.83 4.97
C GLY A 51 2.18 -18.69 3.96
N ASP A 52 3.00 -18.65 2.92
CA ASP A 52 2.91 -17.65 1.87
C ASP A 52 1.69 -17.87 0.94
N LEU A 53 1.38 -16.89 0.13
CA LEU A 53 0.26 -16.91 -0.81
C LEU A 53 0.75 -17.09 -2.24
N PRO A 54 0.16 -18.03 -3.00
CA PRO A 54 0.49 -18.19 -4.41
C PRO A 54 0.05 -16.96 -5.21
N ALA A 55 0.87 -16.56 -6.19
CA ALA A 55 0.64 -15.40 -7.02
C ALA A 55 -0.02 -15.75 -8.37
N ASP A 56 -1.25 -16.23 -8.33
CA ASP A 56 -2.10 -16.56 -9.48
C ASP A 56 -2.94 -15.35 -9.93
N HIS A 57 -2.33 -14.24 -10.28
CA HIS A 57 -3.03 -12.97 -10.35
C HIS A 57 -3.24 -12.37 -11.73
N GLU A 58 -2.54 -12.83 -12.74
CA GLU A 58 -2.65 -12.25 -14.08
C GLU A 58 -3.27 -13.26 -15.03
N SER A 59 -4.59 -13.31 -15.04
CA SER A 59 -5.37 -14.25 -15.87
C SER A 59 -5.01 -14.20 -17.35
N ALA A 60 -4.57 -13.05 -17.85
CA ALA A 60 -4.13 -12.88 -19.24
C ALA A 60 -2.89 -13.74 -19.60
N PHE A 61 -2.12 -14.17 -18.59
CA PHE A 61 -0.84 -14.87 -18.79
C PHE A 61 -0.81 -16.28 -18.22
N GLN A 62 -1.81 -16.67 -17.45
CA GLN A 62 -1.83 -18.00 -16.83
C GLN A 62 -2.91 -18.87 -17.46
N PRO A 63 -2.53 -19.95 -18.15
CA PRO A 63 -3.50 -21.00 -18.47
C PRO A 63 -4.17 -21.51 -17.19
N PRO A 64 -5.46 -21.91 -17.25
CA PRO A 64 -6.20 -22.35 -16.06
C PRO A 64 -5.58 -23.54 -15.31
N ASP A 65 -4.76 -24.32 -16.00
CA ASP A 65 -4.05 -25.50 -15.50
C ASP A 65 -2.57 -25.27 -15.21
N ALA A 66 -2.10 -24.01 -15.31
CA ALA A 66 -0.70 -23.69 -15.02
C ALA A 66 -0.41 -23.88 -13.53
N PRO A 67 0.76 -24.43 -13.15
CA PRO A 67 1.18 -24.51 -11.76
C PRO A 67 1.42 -23.10 -11.21
N PHE A 68 1.30 -22.92 -9.90
CA PHE A 68 1.70 -21.69 -9.24
C PHE A 68 3.20 -21.45 -9.40
N VAL A 69 3.57 -20.28 -9.90
CA VAL A 69 4.96 -19.99 -10.29
C VAL A 69 5.64 -18.95 -9.42
N SER A 70 4.90 -18.22 -8.61
CA SER A 70 5.44 -17.19 -7.72
C SER A 70 4.62 -17.03 -6.46
N HIS A 71 5.14 -16.26 -5.50
CA HIS A 71 4.53 -16.01 -4.21
C HIS A 71 4.41 -14.51 -3.95
N TYR A 72 3.40 -14.14 -3.17
CA TYR A 72 3.07 -12.75 -2.90
C TYR A 72 3.75 -12.17 -1.67
N ASN A 73 4.37 -12.98 -0.82
CA ASN A 73 4.76 -12.52 0.51
C ASN A 73 3.52 -11.90 1.20
N ASN A 74 3.64 -10.82 1.91
CA ASN A 74 2.50 -10.13 2.53
C ASN A 74 1.93 -9.01 1.64
N GLN A 75 1.81 -9.22 0.34
CA GLN A 75 1.31 -8.16 -0.54
C GLN A 75 -0.11 -7.74 -0.17
N TYR A 76 -0.35 -6.43 -0.14
CA TYR A 76 -1.61 -5.78 0.31
C TYR A 76 -1.97 -6.02 1.78
N ASP A 77 -1.02 -6.46 2.61
CA ASP A 77 -1.22 -6.78 4.03
C ASP A 77 -2.28 -7.87 4.25
N ALA A 78 -2.11 -8.99 3.57
CA ALA A 78 -3.03 -10.11 3.68
C ALA A 78 -3.18 -10.62 5.12
N VAL A 79 -2.12 -10.54 5.94
CA VAL A 79 -2.18 -10.87 7.38
C VAL A 79 -3.23 -10.00 8.08
N ALA A 80 -3.27 -8.68 7.80
CA ALA A 80 -4.27 -7.79 8.39
C ALA A 80 -5.68 -8.17 7.94
N ALA A 81 -5.86 -8.45 6.64
CA ALA A 81 -7.13 -8.86 6.09
C ALA A 81 -7.65 -10.15 6.75
N PHE A 82 -6.82 -11.17 6.88
CA PHE A 82 -7.19 -12.44 7.53
C PHE A 82 -7.50 -12.26 9.02
N ALA A 83 -6.72 -11.43 9.75
CA ALA A 83 -7.00 -11.12 11.14
C ALA A 83 -8.38 -10.46 11.32
N ILE A 84 -8.72 -9.49 10.48
CA ILE A 84 -10.00 -8.80 10.51
C ILE A 84 -11.14 -9.79 10.20
N HIS A 85 -10.99 -10.64 9.17
CA HIS A 85 -12.01 -11.62 8.82
C HIS A 85 -12.18 -12.72 9.88
N PHE A 86 -11.12 -13.13 10.56
CA PHE A 86 -11.23 -13.98 11.74
C PHE A 86 -12.10 -13.31 12.82
N LEU A 87 -11.81 -12.06 13.15
CA LEU A 87 -12.57 -11.33 14.17
C LEU A 87 -14.04 -11.11 13.77
N ARG A 88 -14.33 -10.96 12.47
CA ARG A 88 -15.69 -10.79 11.94
C ARG A 88 -16.52 -12.06 11.97
N THR A 89 -15.89 -13.22 11.79
CA THR A 89 -16.59 -14.50 11.56
C THR A 89 -16.40 -15.52 12.67
N GLY A 90 -15.28 -15.47 13.41
CA GLY A 90 -14.86 -16.52 14.33
C GLY A 90 -14.38 -17.81 13.64
N ASP A 91 -14.26 -17.83 12.30
CA ASP A 91 -13.88 -19.03 11.56
C ASP A 91 -12.37 -19.31 11.67
N GLY A 92 -12.02 -20.48 12.18
CA GLY A 92 -10.62 -20.88 12.41
C GLY A 92 -9.77 -20.98 11.14
N ARG A 93 -10.36 -21.04 9.93
CA ARG A 93 -9.63 -21.02 8.66
C ARG A 93 -8.92 -19.67 8.47
N TRP A 94 -9.57 -18.58 8.81
CA TRP A 94 -8.94 -17.25 8.79
C TRP A 94 -7.81 -17.12 9.79
N TRP A 95 -7.99 -17.68 11.00
CA TRP A 95 -6.90 -17.73 11.99
C TRP A 95 -5.68 -18.47 11.46
N ARG A 96 -5.87 -19.65 10.87
CA ARG A 96 -4.79 -20.45 10.29
C ARG A 96 -4.04 -19.66 9.21
N LEU A 97 -4.76 -19.04 8.27
CA LEU A 97 -4.15 -18.22 7.23
C LEU A 97 -3.36 -17.04 7.81
N MET A 98 -3.93 -16.34 8.79
CA MET A 98 -3.28 -15.21 9.46
C MET A 98 -2.00 -15.63 10.18
N ASP A 99 -2.06 -16.70 11.00
CA ASP A 99 -0.93 -17.11 11.85
C ASP A 99 0.22 -17.67 11.01
N ASP A 100 -0.09 -18.53 10.03
CA ASP A 100 0.90 -19.12 9.13
C ASP A 100 1.61 -18.02 8.31
N LEU A 101 0.85 -17.10 7.69
CA LEU A 101 1.43 -16.02 6.90
C LEU A 101 2.20 -15.01 7.77
N ALA A 102 1.71 -14.67 8.97
CA ALA A 102 2.42 -13.76 9.86
C ALA A 102 3.77 -14.32 10.30
N ARG A 103 3.85 -15.64 10.55
CA ARG A 103 5.12 -16.32 10.85
C ARG A 103 6.04 -16.32 9.65
N HIS A 104 5.52 -16.61 8.46
CA HIS A 104 6.29 -16.57 7.21
C HIS A 104 6.90 -15.19 6.99
N VAL A 105 6.08 -14.13 6.99
CA VAL A 105 6.53 -12.75 6.82
C VAL A 105 7.61 -12.38 7.83
N ARG A 106 7.39 -12.69 9.09
CA ARG A 106 8.32 -12.35 10.16
C ARG A 106 9.65 -13.07 10.03
N ASP A 107 9.64 -14.36 9.69
CA ASP A 107 10.81 -15.23 9.77
C ASP A 107 11.54 -15.38 8.44
N ILE A 108 10.84 -15.22 7.31
CA ILE A 108 11.38 -15.42 5.95
C ILE A 108 11.48 -14.12 5.17
N ASP A 109 10.40 -13.33 5.08
CA ASP A 109 10.34 -12.16 4.19
C ASP A 109 11.12 -10.96 4.71
N ILE A 110 11.27 -10.81 6.02
CA ILE A 110 12.10 -9.74 6.59
C ILE A 110 13.55 -10.16 6.61
N TYR A 111 14.41 -9.38 5.97
CA TYR A 111 15.83 -9.65 5.85
C TYR A 111 16.60 -9.30 7.13
N ARG A 112 16.68 -10.25 8.05
CA ARG A 112 17.23 -10.10 9.40
C ARG A 112 18.76 -10.25 9.41
N THR A 113 19.44 -9.29 8.80
CA THR A 113 20.90 -9.17 8.86
C THR A 113 21.30 -7.71 8.96
N THR A 114 22.52 -7.44 9.42
CA THR A 114 23.16 -6.12 9.45
C THR A 114 24.45 -6.10 8.64
N GLU A 115 24.83 -7.21 8.01
CA GLU A 115 26.11 -7.45 7.36
C GLU A 115 26.05 -7.49 5.83
N ASP A 116 24.85 -7.33 5.26
CA ASP A 116 24.67 -7.31 3.80
C ASP A 116 24.40 -5.88 3.29
N LYS A 117 23.84 -5.76 2.08
CA LYS A 117 23.49 -4.48 1.46
C LYS A 117 22.67 -3.65 2.43
N ALA A 118 23.15 -2.46 2.76
CA ALA A 118 22.52 -1.60 3.77
C ALA A 118 21.00 -1.34 3.51
N ALA A 119 20.60 -1.24 2.24
CA ALA A 119 19.21 -1.06 1.86
C ALA A 119 18.34 -2.30 2.13
N TYR A 120 18.94 -3.49 2.27
CA TYR A 120 18.22 -4.74 2.47
C TYR A 120 18.01 -5.03 3.95
N ASN A 121 18.97 -4.66 4.78
CA ASN A 121 18.98 -5.00 6.20
C ASN A 121 17.74 -4.51 6.93
N GLY A 122 16.99 -5.43 7.53
CA GLY A 122 15.74 -5.16 8.26
C GLY A 122 14.52 -4.85 7.39
N GLY A 123 14.64 -4.92 6.07
CA GLY A 123 13.54 -4.64 5.15
C GLY A 123 12.71 -5.85 4.79
N LEU A 124 11.46 -5.62 4.45
CA LEU A 124 10.52 -6.61 3.96
C LEU A 124 10.71 -6.79 2.45
N PHE A 125 11.02 -8.01 2.04
CA PHE A 125 11.16 -8.36 0.63
C PHE A 125 9.82 -8.26 -0.09
N TRP A 126 9.88 -7.76 -1.29
CA TRP A 126 8.79 -7.78 -2.24
C TRP A 126 8.46 -9.24 -2.63
N HIS A 127 7.31 -9.47 -3.24
CA HIS A 127 6.92 -10.77 -3.80
C HIS A 127 8.00 -11.34 -4.73
N THR A 128 7.98 -12.65 -4.99
CA THR A 128 8.85 -13.26 -5.99
C THR A 128 8.55 -12.70 -7.39
N ALA A 129 9.49 -12.82 -8.32
CA ALA A 129 9.26 -12.33 -9.68
C ALA A 129 8.09 -13.09 -10.32
N HIS A 130 7.18 -12.35 -10.95
CA HIS A 130 6.04 -12.94 -11.66
C HIS A 130 6.53 -13.85 -12.78
N TYR A 131 5.84 -14.96 -13.01
CA TYR A 131 6.13 -15.92 -14.07
C TYR A 131 7.50 -16.57 -14.02
N VAL A 132 8.17 -16.51 -12.89
CA VAL A 132 9.41 -17.23 -12.61
C VAL A 132 9.11 -18.29 -11.57
N ASP A 133 9.55 -19.53 -11.82
CA ASP A 133 9.40 -20.63 -10.89
C ASP A 133 9.90 -20.22 -9.48
N ALA A 134 9.06 -20.38 -8.48
CA ALA A 134 9.38 -20.04 -7.09
C ALA A 134 10.59 -20.83 -6.54
N GLY A 135 10.86 -21.99 -7.09
CA GLY A 135 12.07 -22.78 -6.80
C GLY A 135 13.36 -22.12 -7.29
N LEU A 136 13.28 -21.34 -8.37
CA LEU A 136 14.43 -20.61 -8.96
C LEU A 136 14.59 -19.21 -8.40
N SER A 137 13.51 -18.62 -7.91
CA SER A 137 13.46 -17.28 -7.36
C SER A 137 13.22 -17.37 -5.85
N THR A 138 14.15 -16.89 -5.07
CA THR A 138 14.02 -16.87 -3.60
C THR A 138 13.63 -15.48 -3.13
N HIS A 139 13.08 -15.36 -1.93
CA HIS A 139 12.78 -14.08 -1.29
C HIS A 139 14.00 -13.14 -1.19
N ARG A 140 15.20 -13.67 -1.20
CA ARG A 140 16.45 -12.91 -1.04
C ARG A 140 17.24 -12.73 -2.33
N THR A 141 16.97 -13.55 -3.34
CA THR A 141 17.72 -13.54 -4.59
C THR A 141 16.79 -13.73 -5.77
N TYR A 142 17.09 -13.03 -6.83
CA TYR A 142 16.40 -13.16 -8.11
C TYR A 142 17.38 -13.67 -9.17
N PRO A 143 16.91 -14.45 -10.15
CA PRO A 143 17.72 -14.83 -11.28
C PRO A 143 18.32 -13.59 -11.95
N ARG A 144 19.52 -13.73 -12.53
CA ARG A 144 20.19 -12.64 -13.21
C ARG A 144 19.33 -12.14 -14.39
N GLY A 145 19.08 -10.84 -14.45
CA GLY A 145 18.26 -10.23 -15.50
C GLY A 145 16.76 -10.17 -15.20
N THR A 146 16.32 -10.72 -14.07
CA THR A 146 14.92 -10.61 -13.62
C THR A 146 14.74 -9.29 -12.85
N SER A 147 13.68 -8.56 -13.14
CA SER A 147 13.29 -7.38 -12.37
C SER A 147 12.64 -7.78 -11.06
N GLY A 148 12.79 -6.95 -10.03
CA GLY A 148 12.21 -7.18 -8.71
C GLY A 148 13.24 -7.60 -7.68
N GLY A 149 12.77 -8.09 -6.55
CA GLY A 149 13.59 -8.54 -5.43
C GLY A 149 14.10 -7.43 -4.52
N GLY A 150 14.39 -7.83 -3.30
CA GLY A 150 14.82 -6.92 -2.26
C GLY A 150 13.66 -6.14 -1.60
N PRO A 151 13.96 -5.45 -0.51
CA PRO A 151 12.98 -4.62 0.19
C PRO A 151 12.52 -3.44 -0.64
N SER A 152 11.22 -3.14 -0.55
CA SER A 152 10.61 -2.02 -1.23
C SER A 152 9.65 -1.27 -0.31
N ALA A 153 9.74 0.06 -0.32
CA ALA A 153 8.77 0.92 0.36
C ALA A 153 7.34 0.72 -0.16
N GLU A 154 7.19 0.26 -1.40
CA GLU A 154 5.90 0.00 -2.03
C GLU A 154 5.18 -1.24 -1.47
N HIS A 155 5.89 -2.12 -0.77
CA HIS A 155 5.39 -3.37 -0.21
C HIS A 155 5.73 -3.55 1.28
N ASN A 156 5.90 -2.45 2.00
CA ASN A 156 6.28 -2.46 3.41
C ASN A 156 5.03 -2.51 4.31
N TYR A 157 4.39 -3.67 4.37
CA TYR A 157 3.17 -3.90 5.11
C TYR A 157 3.46 -4.45 6.50
N ASN A 158 2.89 -3.85 7.56
CA ASN A 158 3.13 -4.27 8.94
C ASN A 158 1.91 -4.19 9.88
N ALA A 159 0.77 -3.70 9.41
CA ALA A 159 -0.42 -3.63 10.25
C ALA A 159 -0.94 -5.02 10.64
N GLY A 160 -0.81 -6.00 9.74
CA GLY A 160 -1.13 -7.38 10.04
C GLY A 160 -0.27 -7.98 11.16
N LEU A 161 1.02 -7.66 11.20
CA LEU A 161 1.91 -8.11 12.30
C LEU A 161 1.50 -7.49 13.65
N MET A 162 1.01 -6.25 13.67
CA MET A 162 0.44 -5.62 14.87
C MET A 162 -0.82 -6.36 15.32
N LEU A 163 -1.75 -6.65 14.41
CA LEU A 163 -2.96 -7.40 14.75
C LEU A 163 -2.63 -8.82 15.22
N HIS A 164 -1.67 -9.48 14.57
CA HIS A 164 -1.19 -10.79 15.02
C HIS A 164 -0.62 -10.72 16.44
N TYR A 165 0.15 -9.67 16.78
CA TYR A 165 0.62 -9.46 18.16
C TYR A 165 -0.54 -9.30 19.13
N PHE A 166 -1.55 -8.49 18.83
CA PHE A 166 -2.70 -8.29 19.72
C PHE A 166 -3.52 -9.57 19.92
N LEU A 167 -3.61 -10.43 18.91
CA LEU A 167 -4.36 -11.68 18.98
C LEU A 167 -3.59 -12.83 19.66
N THR A 168 -2.26 -12.86 19.54
CA THR A 168 -1.43 -14.00 19.97
C THR A 168 -0.46 -13.69 21.12
N GLY A 169 -0.19 -12.41 21.40
CA GLY A 169 0.86 -11.98 22.31
C GLY A 169 2.28 -12.12 21.74
N SER A 170 2.45 -12.42 20.44
CA SER A 170 3.75 -12.66 19.81
C SER A 170 4.64 -11.42 19.80
N ARG A 171 5.58 -11.33 20.74
CA ARG A 171 6.57 -10.23 20.79
C ARG A 171 7.39 -10.13 19.51
N ALA A 172 7.71 -11.27 18.89
CA ALA A 172 8.45 -11.27 17.63
C ALA A 172 7.70 -10.56 16.49
N SER A 173 6.37 -10.69 16.43
CA SER A 173 5.55 -9.95 15.46
C SER A 173 5.49 -8.46 15.79
N ARG A 174 5.38 -8.10 17.08
CA ARG A 174 5.47 -6.70 17.52
C ARG A 174 6.79 -6.06 17.12
N ASP A 175 7.91 -6.72 17.42
CA ASP A 175 9.25 -6.20 17.15
C ASP A 175 9.51 -6.11 15.64
N ALA A 176 9.00 -7.06 14.86
CA ALA A 176 9.04 -7.02 13.40
C ALA A 176 8.25 -5.82 12.85
N ALA A 177 7.03 -5.57 13.35
CA ALA A 177 6.21 -4.44 12.92
C ALA A 177 6.88 -3.08 13.21
N ILE A 178 7.47 -2.92 14.40
CA ILE A 178 8.23 -1.71 14.77
C ILE A 178 9.50 -1.60 13.90
N GLY A 179 10.20 -2.70 13.67
CA GLY A 179 11.40 -2.75 12.84
C GLY A 179 11.16 -2.29 11.40
N LEU A 180 10.01 -2.62 10.81
CA LEU A 180 9.61 -2.15 9.48
C LEU A 180 9.34 -0.64 9.45
N GLY A 181 8.77 -0.07 10.51
CA GLY A 181 8.69 1.39 10.67
C GLY A 181 10.08 2.04 10.79
N GLN A 182 11.00 1.42 11.53
CA GLN A 182 12.39 1.91 11.63
C GLN A 182 13.10 1.85 10.28
N TRP A 183 12.88 0.79 9.48
CA TRP A 183 13.42 0.68 8.14
C TRP A 183 13.00 1.86 7.24
N VAL A 184 11.75 2.35 7.36
CA VAL A 184 11.28 3.55 6.65
C VAL A 184 12.14 4.77 6.99
N ILE A 185 12.41 5.01 8.29
CA ILE A 185 13.24 6.14 8.74
C ILE A 185 14.64 6.01 8.17
N ASP A 186 15.24 4.83 8.29
CA ASP A 186 16.61 4.54 7.87
C ASP A 186 16.80 4.64 6.35
N MET A 187 15.79 4.27 5.58
CA MET A 187 15.83 4.37 4.12
C MET A 187 15.59 5.80 3.63
N ASP A 188 14.71 6.54 4.30
CA ASP A 188 14.38 7.90 3.87
C ASP A 188 15.52 8.90 4.12
N ASP A 189 16.41 8.66 5.08
CA ASP A 189 17.56 9.55 5.34
C ASP A 189 18.60 9.55 4.20
N GLY A 190 18.49 8.61 3.27
CA GLY A 190 19.31 8.46 2.08
C GLY A 190 20.72 7.88 2.32
N ARG A 191 21.08 7.56 3.56
CA ARG A 191 22.42 7.00 3.87
C ARG A 191 22.57 5.56 3.41
N ARG A 192 21.47 4.80 3.41
CA ARG A 192 21.43 3.41 2.95
C ARG A 192 21.19 3.27 1.45
N SER A 193 20.85 4.37 0.78
CA SER A 193 20.62 4.38 -0.67
C SER A 193 21.91 4.16 -1.47
N PRO A 194 21.86 3.45 -2.61
CA PRO A 194 22.99 3.32 -3.52
C PRO A 194 23.44 4.67 -4.12
N PHE A 195 22.56 5.68 -4.11
CA PHE A 195 22.85 7.02 -4.64
C PHE A 195 23.60 7.92 -3.66
N ARG A 196 23.85 7.50 -2.42
CA ARG A 196 24.52 8.29 -1.36
C ARG A 196 25.87 8.88 -1.78
N TRP A 197 26.57 8.22 -2.70
CA TRP A 197 27.88 8.66 -3.21
C TRP A 197 27.79 9.82 -4.20
N LEU A 198 26.67 9.94 -4.91
CA LEU A 198 26.42 10.97 -5.91
C LEU A 198 25.62 12.15 -5.36
N ALA A 199 24.73 11.90 -4.41
CA ALA A 199 23.89 12.94 -3.81
C ALA A 199 23.61 12.65 -2.33
N ARG A 200 23.47 13.72 -1.56
CA ARG A 200 22.94 13.69 -0.19
C ARG A 200 21.49 14.19 -0.22
N GLY A 201 20.67 13.72 0.70
CA GLY A 201 19.27 14.14 0.85
C GLY A 201 18.34 12.96 1.06
N ALA A 202 17.10 13.24 1.37
CA ALA A 202 16.09 12.24 1.60
C ALA A 202 15.69 11.52 0.30
N THR A 203 15.38 10.22 0.42
CA THR A 203 14.91 9.43 -0.73
C THR A 203 13.47 9.74 -1.09
N GLY A 204 12.68 10.20 -0.11
CA GLY A 204 11.23 10.37 -0.23
C GLY A 204 10.47 9.06 -0.36
N LEU A 205 11.19 7.90 -0.27
CA LEU A 205 10.62 6.57 -0.48
C LEU A 205 9.84 6.48 -1.80
N ALA A 206 10.31 7.25 -2.78
CA ALA A 206 9.72 7.35 -4.09
C ALA A 206 9.81 6.02 -4.83
N SER A 207 8.77 5.73 -5.60
CA SER A 207 8.77 4.59 -6.49
C SER A 207 9.79 4.75 -7.65
N PHE A 208 9.91 3.74 -8.49
CA PHE A 208 10.96 3.64 -9.50
C PHE A 208 10.92 4.68 -10.63
N THR A 209 9.85 5.47 -10.76
CA THR A 209 9.76 6.50 -11.80
C THR A 209 10.63 7.71 -11.43
N VAL A 210 11.47 8.15 -12.38
CA VAL A 210 12.42 9.28 -12.17
C VAL A 210 11.72 10.62 -12.27
N ASP A 211 10.62 10.68 -13.01
CA ASP A 211 9.99 11.89 -13.51
C ASP A 211 8.86 12.40 -12.63
N PHE A 212 8.47 11.61 -11.62
CA PHE A 212 7.36 11.95 -10.76
C PHE A 212 7.70 11.69 -9.29
N TYR A 213 7.44 12.71 -8.49
CA TYR A 213 7.34 12.58 -7.05
C TYR A 213 6.02 13.22 -6.59
N GLY A 214 5.20 12.44 -5.88
CA GLY A 214 3.88 12.85 -5.43
C GLY A 214 3.19 11.71 -4.69
N PRO A 215 1.87 11.72 -4.55
CA PRO A 215 1.14 10.64 -3.88
C PRO A 215 1.34 9.32 -4.63
N GLY A 216 1.80 8.32 -3.91
CA GLY A 216 2.04 6.98 -4.42
C GLY A 216 2.20 5.96 -3.31
N ARG A 217 2.13 4.65 -3.66
CA ARG A 217 2.12 3.57 -2.67
C ARG A 217 3.38 3.53 -1.80
N GLY A 218 4.55 3.88 -2.34
CA GLY A 218 5.79 3.89 -1.54
C GLY A 218 5.71 4.86 -0.36
N GLY A 219 5.22 6.09 -0.58
CA GLY A 219 4.92 7.04 0.48
C GLY A 219 3.77 6.59 1.37
N GLY A 220 2.67 6.14 0.78
CA GLY A 220 1.47 5.70 1.50
C GLY A 220 1.75 4.53 2.46
N HIS A 221 2.36 3.43 1.97
CA HIS A 221 2.70 2.29 2.83
C HIS A 221 3.76 2.64 3.87
N SER A 222 4.68 3.56 3.57
CA SER A 222 5.65 4.05 4.55
C SER A 222 4.98 4.86 5.66
N ILE A 223 3.97 5.68 5.35
CA ILE A 223 3.14 6.36 6.35
C ILE A 223 2.44 5.31 7.22
N LEU A 224 1.76 4.32 6.64
CA LEU A 224 1.07 3.25 7.39
C LEU A 224 2.04 2.46 8.27
N ALA A 225 3.24 2.14 7.78
CA ALA A 225 4.26 1.44 8.56
C ALA A 225 4.73 2.26 9.77
N CYS A 226 4.88 3.57 9.60
CA CYS A 226 5.19 4.48 10.69
C CYS A 226 4.04 4.59 11.70
N LEU A 227 2.78 4.70 11.24
CA LEU A 227 1.61 4.74 12.14
C LEU A 227 1.49 3.47 12.98
N THR A 228 1.70 2.30 12.37
CA THR A 228 1.73 1.01 13.07
C THR A 228 2.83 0.98 14.13
N ALA A 229 4.05 1.40 13.79
CA ALA A 229 5.16 1.46 14.74
C ALA A 229 4.90 2.46 15.88
N TYR A 230 4.29 3.60 15.58
CA TYR A 230 3.86 4.59 16.59
C TYR A 230 2.83 3.99 17.56
N ARG A 231 1.78 3.33 17.06
CA ARG A 231 0.75 2.67 17.88
C ARG A 231 1.34 1.61 18.82
N LEU A 232 2.38 0.88 18.37
CA LEU A 232 3.02 -0.18 19.16
C LEU A 232 4.05 0.33 20.18
N SER A 233 4.69 1.47 19.93
CA SER A 233 5.84 1.94 20.70
C SER A 233 5.60 3.26 21.45
N GLY A 234 4.67 4.10 20.99
CA GLY A 234 4.52 5.48 21.43
C GLY A 234 5.65 6.41 20.99
N ASP A 235 6.61 5.93 20.17
CA ASP A 235 7.76 6.73 19.75
C ASP A 235 7.35 7.77 18.68
N ARG A 236 7.38 9.03 19.08
CA ARG A 236 6.96 10.17 18.27
C ARG A 236 7.71 10.29 16.93
N ARG A 237 8.96 9.79 16.84
CA ARG A 237 9.74 9.84 15.62
C ARG A 237 9.03 9.21 14.43
N PHE A 238 8.22 8.17 14.66
CA PHE A 238 7.43 7.53 13.61
C PHE A 238 6.32 8.45 13.10
N LEU A 239 5.60 9.10 14.00
CA LEU A 239 4.53 10.04 13.60
C LEU A 239 5.12 11.27 12.88
N ASP A 240 6.23 11.82 13.37
CA ASP A 240 6.95 12.93 12.72
C ASP A 240 7.44 12.56 11.32
N LYS A 241 7.85 11.29 11.11
CA LYS A 241 8.23 10.78 9.79
C LYS A 241 7.02 10.71 8.86
N ALA A 242 5.88 10.20 9.33
CA ALA A 242 4.64 10.17 8.55
C ALA A 242 4.23 11.59 8.12
N GLU A 243 4.23 12.55 9.03
CA GLU A 243 3.94 13.96 8.76
C GLU A 243 4.89 14.58 7.73
N THR A 244 6.17 14.23 7.81
CA THR A 244 7.18 14.67 6.83
C THR A 244 6.88 14.12 5.42
N LEU A 245 6.50 12.84 5.32
CA LEU A 245 6.17 12.20 4.04
C LEU A 245 4.88 12.79 3.44
N ILE A 246 3.88 13.09 4.26
CA ILE A 246 2.64 13.76 3.84
C ILE A 246 2.96 15.12 3.23
N ALA A 247 3.66 15.97 3.97
CA ALA A 247 3.97 17.34 3.54
C ALA A 247 4.83 17.42 2.27
N ARG A 248 5.61 16.37 1.97
CA ARG A 248 6.42 16.28 0.74
C ARG A 248 5.63 15.84 -0.49
N SER A 249 4.54 15.10 -0.30
CA SER A 249 3.88 14.38 -1.39
C SER A 249 2.60 15.03 -1.88
N ILE A 250 1.88 15.74 -1.01
CA ILE A 250 0.61 16.40 -1.33
C ILE A 250 0.54 17.78 -0.66
N HIS A 251 -0.31 18.66 -1.22
CA HIS A 251 -0.57 19.98 -0.66
C HIS A 251 -2.05 20.37 -0.84
N PRO A 252 -2.66 21.11 0.11
CA PRO A 252 -4.05 21.59 -0.02
C PRO A 252 -4.33 22.46 -1.24
N ALA A 253 -3.30 23.09 -1.81
CA ALA A 253 -3.40 23.92 -3.00
C ALA A 253 -2.90 23.24 -4.29
N ASP A 254 -2.72 21.91 -4.30
CA ASP A 254 -2.28 21.19 -5.49
C ASP A 254 -3.26 21.38 -6.66
N ASP A 255 -2.71 21.57 -7.84
CA ASP A 255 -3.41 21.34 -9.09
C ASP A 255 -3.41 19.83 -9.39
N VAL A 256 -4.42 19.16 -8.84
CA VAL A 256 -4.50 17.68 -8.90
C VAL A 256 -4.62 17.22 -10.36
N ALA A 257 -5.28 17.97 -11.22
CA ALA A 257 -5.43 17.63 -12.64
C ALA A 257 -4.07 17.61 -13.36
N ALA A 258 -3.17 18.54 -13.00
CA ALA A 258 -1.83 18.59 -13.59
C ALA A 258 -0.92 17.41 -13.20
N LEU A 259 -1.28 16.61 -12.18
CA LEU A 259 -0.50 15.45 -11.76
C LEU A 259 -0.68 14.22 -12.65
N GLY A 260 -1.65 14.22 -13.57
CA GLY A 260 -1.90 13.12 -14.49
C GLY A 260 -2.35 11.83 -13.81
N LEU A 261 -3.12 11.93 -12.71
CA LEU A 261 -3.51 10.78 -11.88
C LEU A 261 -4.46 9.80 -12.58
N LEU A 262 -5.09 10.19 -13.68
CA LEU A 262 -5.95 9.31 -14.49
C LEU A 262 -5.15 8.31 -15.37
N ASP A 263 -3.82 8.44 -15.46
CA ASP A 263 -2.96 7.40 -16.04
C ASP A 263 -2.92 6.20 -15.08
N ALA A 264 -3.89 5.29 -15.24
CA ALA A 264 -4.11 4.17 -14.32
C ALA A 264 -2.85 3.33 -14.13
N GLU A 265 -2.16 2.94 -15.23
CA GLU A 265 -0.98 2.07 -15.16
C GLU A 265 0.17 2.65 -14.33
N ARG A 266 0.33 3.97 -14.34
CA ARG A 266 1.45 4.63 -13.66
C ARG A 266 1.07 5.28 -12.35
N ARG A 267 -0.21 5.62 -12.15
CA ARG A 267 -0.63 6.53 -11.07
C ARG A 267 -1.68 5.94 -10.13
N TRP A 268 -2.34 4.81 -10.44
CA TRP A 268 -3.38 4.22 -9.62
C TRP A 268 -3.08 4.23 -8.12
N SER A 269 -1.82 4.12 -7.77
CA SER A 269 -1.36 3.99 -6.38
C SER A 269 -1.48 5.27 -5.54
N TYR A 270 -1.89 6.41 -6.13
CA TYR A 270 -2.23 7.60 -5.36
C TYR A 270 -3.40 7.34 -4.40
N THR A 271 -4.31 6.44 -4.76
CA THR A 271 -5.41 6.02 -3.88
C THR A 271 -4.89 5.35 -2.60
N ALA A 272 -3.84 4.53 -2.68
CA ALA A 272 -3.19 3.95 -1.50
C ALA A 272 -2.57 5.03 -0.61
N PHE A 273 -2.04 6.10 -1.20
CA PHE A 273 -1.53 7.24 -0.44
C PHE A 273 -2.66 7.97 0.30
N LEU A 274 -3.79 8.24 -0.36
CA LEU A 274 -4.94 8.91 0.27
C LEU A 274 -5.57 8.06 1.38
N GLN A 275 -5.60 6.73 1.23
CA GLN A 275 -6.00 5.83 2.31
C GLN A 275 -5.08 5.98 3.54
N ALA A 276 -3.77 6.13 3.33
CA ALA A 276 -2.82 6.36 4.41
C ALA A 276 -3.03 7.73 5.08
N ILE A 277 -3.44 8.77 4.33
CA ILE A 277 -3.82 10.06 4.91
C ILE A 277 -5.05 9.92 5.80
N GLY A 278 -6.07 9.18 5.36
CA GLY A 278 -7.25 8.89 6.19
C GLY A 278 -6.88 8.20 7.50
N ALA A 279 -6.02 7.18 7.43
CA ALA A 279 -5.51 6.48 8.62
C ALA A 279 -4.68 7.40 9.54
N TYR A 280 -3.85 8.29 8.98
CA TYR A 280 -3.10 9.28 9.75
C TYR A 280 -4.02 10.24 10.51
N LEU A 281 -5.01 10.80 9.82
CA LEU A 281 -5.98 11.70 10.43
C LEU A 281 -6.75 11.02 11.56
N HIS A 282 -7.09 9.75 11.38
CA HIS A 282 -7.76 8.97 12.41
C HIS A 282 -6.85 8.79 13.66
N VAL A 283 -5.59 8.43 13.48
CA VAL A 283 -4.61 8.32 14.58
C VAL A 283 -4.46 9.65 15.32
N LYS A 284 -4.36 10.76 14.60
CA LYS A 284 -4.27 12.10 15.22
C LYS A 284 -5.52 12.43 16.02
N ALA A 285 -6.70 12.12 15.49
CA ALA A 285 -7.97 12.37 16.17
C ALA A 285 -8.12 11.51 17.44
N GLU A 286 -7.75 10.22 17.39
CA GLU A 286 -7.73 9.32 18.56
C GLU A 286 -6.85 9.85 19.69
N HIS A 287 -5.74 10.51 19.37
CA HIS A 287 -4.83 11.10 20.34
C HIS A 287 -5.17 12.56 20.70
N GLY A 288 -6.25 13.12 20.15
CA GLY A 288 -6.64 14.53 20.40
C GLY A 288 -5.67 15.56 19.79
N GLU A 289 -4.80 15.16 18.87
CA GLU A 289 -3.79 16.01 18.24
C GLU A 289 -4.35 16.76 17.01
N ILE A 290 -5.22 17.72 17.24
CA ILE A 290 -5.89 18.51 16.19
C ILE A 290 -5.08 19.80 15.92
N ASP A 291 -3.87 19.61 15.41
CA ASP A 291 -2.90 20.67 15.14
C ASP A 291 -2.88 21.13 13.67
N ALA A 292 -1.94 22.00 13.30
CA ALA A 292 -1.78 22.51 11.94
C ALA A 292 -1.44 21.40 10.92
N ARG A 293 -0.76 20.31 11.34
CA ARG A 293 -0.42 19.17 10.48
C ARG A 293 -1.65 18.30 10.21
N TYR A 294 -2.51 18.14 11.21
CA TYR A 294 -3.82 17.53 11.00
C TYR A 294 -4.67 18.36 10.02
N ALA A 295 -4.74 19.70 10.21
CA ALA A 295 -5.46 20.59 9.31
C ALA A 295 -4.96 20.49 7.86
N TYR A 296 -3.64 20.45 7.69
CA TYR A 296 -2.98 20.30 6.39
C TYR A 296 -3.37 18.99 5.70
N ALA A 297 -3.23 17.87 6.40
CA ALA A 297 -3.54 16.55 5.86
C ALA A 297 -5.03 16.42 5.52
N ARG A 298 -5.93 16.94 6.39
CA ARG A 298 -7.38 16.97 6.15
C ARG A 298 -7.73 17.77 4.91
N ALA A 299 -7.22 18.99 4.80
CA ALA A 299 -7.48 19.85 3.63
C ALA A 299 -6.94 19.22 2.33
N SER A 300 -5.77 18.58 2.39
CA SER A 300 -5.22 17.84 1.26
C SER A 300 -6.09 16.64 0.87
N LEU A 301 -6.51 15.80 1.82
CA LEU A 301 -7.39 14.67 1.54
C LEU A 301 -8.67 15.12 0.83
N LEU A 302 -9.34 16.13 1.37
CA LEU A 302 -10.59 16.63 0.81
C LEU A 302 -10.39 17.25 -0.59
N ARG A 303 -9.29 17.99 -0.80
CA ARG A 303 -8.93 18.52 -2.12
C ARG A 303 -8.82 17.44 -3.19
N TYR A 304 -8.15 16.32 -2.86
CA TYR A 304 -8.01 15.18 -3.77
C TYR A 304 -9.31 14.40 -3.92
N ALA A 305 -10.07 14.19 -2.85
CA ALA A 305 -11.37 13.53 -2.91
C ALA A 305 -12.40 14.30 -3.77
N ASP A 306 -12.40 15.63 -3.68
CA ASP A 306 -13.24 16.49 -4.54
C ASP A 306 -12.89 16.34 -6.01
N TRP A 307 -11.60 16.28 -6.33
CA TRP A 307 -11.14 16.02 -7.68
C TRP A 307 -11.56 14.62 -8.14
N MET A 308 -11.32 13.58 -7.32
CA MET A 308 -11.74 12.22 -7.61
C MET A 308 -13.24 12.12 -7.86
N ALA A 309 -14.06 12.82 -7.08
CA ALA A 309 -15.52 12.80 -7.23
C ALA A 309 -15.99 13.30 -8.60
N ARG A 310 -15.25 14.19 -9.24
CA ARG A 310 -15.56 14.72 -10.59
C ARG A 310 -14.95 13.89 -11.70
N GLU A 311 -13.71 13.47 -11.55
CA GLU A 311 -12.90 12.95 -12.65
C GLU A 311 -12.79 11.42 -12.67
N GLU A 312 -12.77 10.76 -11.50
CA GLU A 312 -12.56 9.32 -11.44
C GLU A 312 -13.75 8.50 -11.95
N ARG A 313 -13.41 7.43 -12.65
CA ARG A 313 -14.32 6.41 -13.19
C ARG A 313 -13.84 5.03 -12.77
N MET A 314 -14.68 4.01 -12.92
CA MET A 314 -14.26 2.62 -12.80
C MET A 314 -13.17 2.31 -13.83
N TYR A 315 -12.10 1.64 -13.40
CA TYR A 315 -10.99 1.31 -14.31
C TYR A 315 -11.47 0.50 -15.53
N LEU A 316 -12.28 -0.53 -15.30
CA LEU A 316 -12.78 -1.38 -16.38
C LEU A 316 -13.86 -0.72 -17.26
N SER A 317 -14.31 0.52 -16.95
CA SER A 317 -15.12 1.28 -17.88
C SER A 317 -14.34 1.90 -19.05
N HIS A 318 -13.00 1.86 -18.94
CA HIS A 318 -12.05 2.33 -19.95
C HIS A 318 -10.93 1.30 -20.19
N PRO A 319 -11.28 0.08 -20.66
CA PRO A 319 -10.30 -1.01 -20.79
C PRO A 319 -9.19 -0.69 -21.79
N GLU A 320 -9.43 0.24 -22.71
CA GLU A 320 -8.48 0.67 -23.73
C GLU A 320 -7.23 1.40 -23.20
N ILE A 321 -7.29 1.93 -21.96
CA ILE A 321 -6.13 2.58 -21.34
C ILE A 321 -5.32 1.62 -20.45
N LEU A 322 -5.75 0.38 -20.32
CA LEU A 322 -5.14 -0.61 -19.46
C LEU A 322 -4.31 -1.59 -20.29
N GLU A 323 -3.08 -1.89 -19.85
CA GLU A 323 -2.25 -2.91 -20.50
C GLU A 323 -2.91 -4.29 -20.41
N TYR A 324 -3.50 -4.60 -19.25
CA TYR A 324 -4.22 -5.84 -18.98
C TYR A 324 -5.51 -5.53 -18.22
N PRO A 325 -6.66 -5.41 -18.91
CA PRO A 325 -7.95 -5.10 -18.26
C PRO A 325 -8.54 -6.33 -17.57
N THR A 326 -7.95 -6.73 -16.46
CA THR A 326 -8.34 -7.89 -15.65
C THR A 326 -9.17 -7.48 -14.44
N GLU A 327 -9.78 -8.47 -13.75
CA GLU A 327 -10.54 -8.33 -12.51
C GLU A 327 -9.75 -7.65 -11.38
N THR A 328 -8.42 -7.67 -11.44
CA THR A 328 -7.56 -6.93 -10.51
C THR A 328 -7.91 -5.45 -10.48
N TRP A 329 -8.24 -4.85 -11.63
CA TRP A 329 -8.63 -3.45 -11.69
C TRP A 329 -9.97 -3.16 -11.01
N ALA A 330 -10.93 -4.07 -11.13
CA ALA A 330 -12.19 -3.97 -10.36
C ALA A 330 -11.90 -4.01 -8.84
N ALA A 331 -11.01 -4.90 -8.40
CA ALA A 331 -10.60 -4.96 -7.00
C ALA A 331 -9.84 -3.69 -6.54
N GLN A 332 -9.06 -3.06 -7.43
CA GLN A 332 -8.41 -1.76 -7.14
C GLN A 332 -9.40 -0.61 -7.00
N ASP A 333 -10.57 -0.67 -7.64
CA ASP A 333 -11.62 0.34 -7.48
C ASP A 333 -12.19 0.40 -6.06
N LEU A 334 -12.09 -0.69 -5.28
CA LEU A 334 -12.43 -0.68 -3.85
C LEU A 334 -11.56 0.31 -3.05
N ARG A 335 -10.33 0.63 -3.50
CA ARG A 335 -9.53 1.68 -2.88
C ARG A 335 -10.13 3.06 -3.09
N LYS A 336 -10.73 3.32 -4.26
CA LYS A 336 -11.44 4.59 -4.52
C LYS A 336 -12.64 4.72 -3.58
N ALA A 337 -13.42 3.63 -3.42
CA ALA A 337 -14.50 3.59 -2.44
C ALA A 337 -13.99 3.93 -1.03
N ASP A 338 -12.90 3.30 -0.60
CA ASP A 338 -12.32 3.52 0.73
C ASP A 338 -11.79 4.95 0.94
N VAL A 339 -11.21 5.59 -0.09
CA VAL A 339 -10.82 7.02 -0.03
C VAL A 339 -12.03 7.91 0.22
N PHE A 340 -13.16 7.64 -0.44
CA PHE A 340 -14.39 8.41 -0.22
C PHE A 340 -14.99 8.17 1.17
N LEU A 341 -14.86 6.97 1.75
CA LEU A 341 -15.27 6.73 3.14
C LEU A 341 -14.43 7.57 4.11
N TRP A 342 -13.12 7.65 3.91
CA TRP A 342 -12.25 8.54 4.68
C TRP A 342 -12.62 10.01 4.47
N ALA A 343 -12.89 10.44 3.24
CA ALA A 343 -13.31 11.81 2.95
C ALA A 343 -14.62 12.15 3.67
N ALA A 344 -15.61 11.25 3.62
CA ALA A 344 -16.87 11.42 4.34
C ALA A 344 -16.69 11.59 5.85
N LEU A 345 -15.77 10.83 6.45
CA LEU A 345 -15.49 10.91 7.88
C LEU A 345 -14.92 12.28 8.29
N PHE A 346 -14.07 12.87 7.45
CA PHE A 346 -13.38 14.13 7.72
C PHE A 346 -14.02 15.36 7.06
N ALA A 347 -15.05 15.18 6.24
CA ALA A 347 -15.78 16.28 5.61
C ALA A 347 -16.68 17.05 6.58
N GLU A 348 -17.10 18.22 6.20
CA GLU A 348 -18.18 18.95 6.86
C GLU A 348 -19.52 18.24 6.62
N ALA A 349 -20.48 18.44 7.52
CA ALA A 349 -21.74 17.70 7.51
C ALA A 349 -22.48 17.80 6.16
N GLY A 350 -22.41 18.95 5.48
CA GLY A 350 -23.08 19.19 4.20
C GLY A 350 -22.52 18.40 3.01
N ASP A 351 -21.23 18.02 3.08
CA ASP A 351 -20.52 17.36 1.97
C ASP A 351 -20.44 15.83 2.13
N ARG A 352 -20.73 15.33 3.32
CA ARG A 352 -20.57 13.91 3.67
C ARG A 352 -21.34 12.97 2.76
N GLN A 353 -22.61 13.31 2.49
CA GLN A 353 -23.47 12.44 1.71
C GLN A 353 -22.96 12.25 0.27
N ALA A 354 -22.41 13.28 -0.33
CA ALA A 354 -21.85 13.21 -1.67
C ALA A 354 -20.66 12.20 -1.72
N TYR A 355 -19.80 12.18 -0.71
CA TYR A 355 -18.72 11.21 -0.63
C TYR A 355 -19.24 9.79 -0.35
N LEU A 356 -20.23 9.63 0.53
CA LEU A 356 -20.84 8.32 0.80
C LEU A 356 -21.51 7.74 -0.45
N ASP A 357 -22.18 8.56 -1.25
CA ASP A 357 -22.79 8.13 -2.51
C ASP A 357 -21.73 7.70 -3.53
N ARG A 358 -20.59 8.41 -3.59
CA ARG A 358 -19.45 8.01 -4.43
C ARG A 358 -18.83 6.70 -3.94
N ALA A 359 -18.62 6.56 -2.64
CA ALA A 359 -18.11 5.33 -2.04
C ALA A 359 -19.02 4.13 -2.37
N ARG A 360 -20.32 4.29 -2.21
CA ARG A 360 -21.31 3.26 -2.53
C ARG A 360 -21.21 2.85 -3.99
N ARG A 361 -21.20 3.82 -4.90
CA ARG A 361 -21.15 3.53 -6.34
C ARG A 361 -19.90 2.74 -6.69
N PHE A 362 -18.71 3.18 -6.28
CA PHE A 362 -17.47 2.46 -6.56
C PHE A 362 -17.44 1.07 -5.93
N PHE A 363 -17.97 0.92 -4.72
CA PHE A 363 -18.08 -0.37 -4.06
C PHE A 363 -19.03 -1.32 -4.81
N ASP A 364 -20.25 -0.90 -5.10
CA ASP A 364 -21.27 -1.73 -5.74
C ASP A 364 -20.83 -2.15 -7.15
N ASP A 365 -20.29 -1.23 -7.94
CA ASP A 365 -19.79 -1.49 -9.29
C ASP A 365 -18.59 -2.47 -9.24
N ALA A 366 -17.66 -2.32 -8.28
CA ALA A 366 -16.53 -3.22 -8.09
C ALA A 366 -16.98 -4.63 -7.68
N ILE A 367 -17.92 -4.74 -6.73
CA ILE A 367 -18.48 -6.03 -6.30
C ILE A 367 -19.21 -6.72 -7.45
N THR A 368 -19.96 -5.98 -8.26
CA THR A 368 -20.62 -6.52 -9.44
C THR A 368 -19.63 -7.07 -10.44
N ALA A 369 -18.60 -6.26 -10.82
CA ALA A 369 -17.58 -6.68 -11.77
C ALA A 369 -16.80 -7.92 -11.28
N LEU A 370 -16.46 -7.97 -9.98
CA LEU A 370 -15.80 -9.13 -9.39
C LEU A 370 -16.70 -10.37 -9.38
N THR A 371 -18.00 -10.20 -9.10
CA THR A 371 -18.96 -11.32 -9.08
C THR A 371 -19.11 -11.95 -10.47
N GLU A 372 -19.07 -11.15 -11.50
CA GLU A 372 -19.18 -11.58 -12.89
C GLU A 372 -17.88 -12.15 -13.47
N SER A 373 -16.72 -11.86 -12.84
CA SER A 373 -15.42 -12.34 -13.32
C SER A 373 -15.26 -13.84 -13.12
N PRO A 374 -14.81 -14.60 -14.14
CA PRO A 374 -14.51 -16.03 -14.01
C PRO A 374 -13.28 -16.30 -13.13
N THR A 375 -12.40 -15.33 -12.97
CA THR A 375 -11.12 -15.42 -12.23
C THR A 375 -11.15 -14.69 -10.87
N ARG A 376 -12.36 -14.39 -10.36
CA ARG A 376 -12.59 -13.71 -9.08
C ARG A 376 -11.94 -14.36 -7.86
N ALA A 377 -11.62 -15.66 -7.94
CA ALA A 377 -10.97 -16.42 -6.88
C ALA A 377 -9.42 -16.34 -6.91
N TYR A 378 -8.84 -15.59 -7.83
CA TYR A 378 -7.39 -15.38 -7.86
C TYR A 378 -6.92 -14.59 -6.64
N THR A 379 -5.67 -14.81 -6.27
CA THR A 379 -5.11 -14.30 -5.01
C THR A 379 -5.15 -12.77 -4.95
N ARG A 380 -4.71 -12.07 -6.02
CA ARG A 380 -4.65 -10.61 -6.02
C ARG A 380 -6.03 -9.94 -5.85
N PRO A 381 -7.06 -10.26 -6.65
CA PRO A 381 -8.38 -9.67 -6.45
C PRO A 381 -8.99 -10.03 -5.08
N LEU A 382 -8.79 -11.27 -4.58
CA LEU A 382 -9.29 -11.64 -3.27
C LEU A 382 -8.62 -10.86 -2.14
N VAL A 383 -7.31 -10.73 -2.12
CA VAL A 383 -6.62 -10.00 -1.04
C VAL A 383 -6.99 -8.50 -1.07
N LEU A 384 -7.12 -7.91 -2.26
CA LEU A 384 -7.60 -6.53 -2.39
C LEU A 384 -9.03 -6.37 -1.88
N LEU A 385 -9.94 -7.27 -2.26
CA LEU A 385 -11.32 -7.30 -1.78
C LEU A 385 -11.38 -7.38 -0.24
N LEU A 386 -10.66 -8.34 0.34
CA LEU A 386 -10.62 -8.57 1.79
C LEU A 386 -10.10 -7.35 2.56
N GLY A 387 -9.05 -6.70 2.05
CA GLY A 387 -8.41 -5.57 2.72
C GLY A 387 -9.13 -4.24 2.54
N HIS A 388 -9.73 -3.99 1.37
CA HIS A 388 -10.28 -2.68 1.03
C HIS A 388 -11.81 -2.62 1.02
N GLY A 389 -12.49 -3.76 0.87
CA GLY A 389 -13.97 -3.81 0.92
C GLY A 389 -14.54 -3.85 2.35
N VAL A 390 -13.77 -4.30 3.33
CA VAL A 390 -14.25 -4.63 4.68
C VAL A 390 -14.85 -3.44 5.44
N ARG A 391 -14.34 -2.23 5.22
CA ARG A 391 -14.78 -1.03 5.95
C ARG A 391 -16.14 -0.53 5.49
N TYR A 392 -16.51 -0.79 4.24
CA TYR A 392 -17.76 -0.31 3.65
C TYR A 392 -18.99 -0.74 4.47
N GLY A 393 -19.05 -1.97 4.98
CA GLY A 393 -20.16 -2.47 5.76
C GLY A 393 -20.49 -1.62 6.99
N TRP A 394 -19.46 -1.11 7.67
CA TRP A 394 -19.67 -0.22 8.81
C TRP A 394 -20.25 1.14 8.38
N PHE A 395 -19.69 1.76 7.35
CA PHE A 395 -20.18 3.04 6.83
C PHE A 395 -21.61 2.95 6.26
N ALA A 396 -21.94 1.84 5.59
CA ALA A 396 -23.28 1.62 5.08
C ALA A 396 -24.34 1.54 6.19
N ARG A 397 -23.95 1.08 7.39
CA ARG A 397 -24.84 1.05 8.58
C ARG A 397 -24.92 2.36 9.35
N HIS A 398 -23.84 3.12 9.37
CA HIS A 398 -23.68 4.27 10.25
C HIS A 398 -23.49 5.60 9.50
N GLY A 399 -23.58 5.61 8.17
CA GLY A 399 -23.25 6.76 7.34
C GLY A 399 -24.04 8.04 7.70
N GLU A 400 -25.31 7.91 8.11
CA GLU A 400 -26.13 9.03 8.56
C GLU A 400 -25.72 9.55 9.97
N GLN A 401 -25.02 8.74 10.74
CA GLN A 401 -24.65 8.99 12.14
C GLN A 401 -23.13 9.08 12.34
N LEU A 402 -22.39 9.43 11.28
CA LEU A 402 -20.93 9.56 11.37
C LEU A 402 -20.55 10.53 12.47
N PRO A 403 -19.55 10.21 13.32
CA PRO A 403 -19.08 11.10 14.35
C PRO A 403 -18.62 12.43 13.76
N VAL A 404 -18.92 13.52 14.46
CA VAL A 404 -18.36 14.83 14.13
C VAL A 404 -16.94 14.84 14.68
N LEU A 405 -15.97 14.65 13.80
CA LEU A 405 -14.57 14.75 14.18
C LEU A 405 -14.17 16.24 14.34
N PRO A 406 -13.22 16.53 15.23
CA PRO A 406 -12.76 17.89 15.46
C PRO A 406 -12.25 18.52 14.15
N VAL A 407 -12.66 19.75 13.91
CA VAL A 407 -12.13 20.59 12.82
C VAL A 407 -11.03 21.44 13.42
N ALA A 408 -9.84 21.37 12.84
CA ALA A 408 -8.76 22.26 13.24
C ALA A 408 -9.12 23.72 12.95
N PRO A 409 -8.60 24.67 13.74
CA PRO A 409 -8.74 26.09 13.43
C PRO A 409 -8.27 26.38 12.00
N ALA A 410 -8.92 27.35 11.35
CA ALA A 410 -8.50 27.79 10.02
C ALA A 410 -7.05 28.28 10.08
N VAL A 411 -6.15 27.59 9.42
CA VAL A 411 -4.72 27.94 9.31
C VAL A 411 -4.40 28.19 7.83
N GLY A 412 -3.68 29.26 7.55
CA GLY A 412 -3.06 29.44 6.25
C GLY A 412 -1.93 28.42 6.07
N PHE A 413 -1.86 27.81 4.89
CA PHE A 413 -0.76 26.89 4.57
C PHE A 413 0.33 27.65 3.78
N PRO A 414 1.62 27.39 4.06
CA PRO A 414 2.70 27.95 3.24
C PRO A 414 2.56 27.46 1.80
N PRO A 415 3.09 28.19 0.79
CA PRO A 415 3.05 27.73 -0.58
C PRO A 415 3.75 26.37 -0.75
N PRO A 416 3.30 25.52 -1.71
CA PRO A 416 3.91 24.21 -1.93
C PRO A 416 5.37 24.35 -2.34
N VAL A 417 6.22 23.56 -1.69
CA VAL A 417 7.65 23.49 -2.02
C VAL A 417 7.91 22.14 -2.68
N PRO A 418 8.29 22.12 -3.97
CA PRO A 418 8.61 20.87 -4.66
C PRO A 418 9.71 20.09 -3.94
N PHE A 419 9.43 18.85 -3.58
CA PHE A 419 10.43 17.96 -3.03
C PHE A 419 11.21 17.28 -4.15
N VAL A 420 12.54 17.30 -4.05
CA VAL A 420 13.44 16.64 -5.01
C VAL A 420 14.09 15.44 -4.32
N PRO A 421 13.73 14.20 -4.67
CA PRO A 421 14.28 13.02 -4.04
C PRO A 421 15.78 12.85 -4.39
N GLN A 422 16.53 12.22 -3.47
CA GLN A 422 17.97 11.97 -3.62
C GLN A 422 18.34 11.38 -4.99
N ARG A 423 17.54 10.46 -5.49
CA ARG A 423 17.73 9.83 -6.80
C ARG A 423 17.76 10.85 -7.93
N ALA A 424 16.81 11.78 -7.96
CA ALA A 424 16.74 12.82 -8.99
C ALA A 424 17.98 13.76 -8.90
N LEU A 425 18.38 14.12 -7.67
CA LEU A 425 19.61 14.88 -7.46
C LEU A 425 20.86 14.13 -7.96
N ALA A 426 20.94 12.81 -7.71
CA ALA A 426 22.05 11.97 -8.15
C ALA A 426 22.12 11.90 -9.68
N PHE A 427 21.01 11.65 -10.36
CA PHE A 427 20.98 11.65 -11.83
C PHE A 427 21.31 13.01 -12.42
N GLY A 428 20.78 14.10 -11.86
CA GLY A 428 21.13 15.45 -12.29
C GLY A 428 22.65 15.75 -12.17
N ARG A 429 23.29 15.26 -11.10
CA ARG A 429 24.75 15.38 -10.93
C ARG A 429 25.52 14.50 -11.91
N ALA A 430 25.12 13.24 -12.07
CA ALA A 430 25.75 12.32 -13.01
C ALA A 430 25.70 12.88 -14.45
N ARG A 431 24.56 13.41 -14.86
CA ARG A 431 24.39 14.04 -16.18
C ARG A 431 25.31 15.26 -16.37
N ARG A 432 25.44 16.12 -15.34
CA ARG A 432 26.36 17.27 -15.39
C ARG A 432 27.82 16.85 -15.47
N LEU A 433 28.21 15.83 -14.72
CA LEU A 433 29.58 15.28 -14.79
C LEU A 433 29.87 14.68 -16.16
N ALA A 434 28.96 13.90 -16.72
CA ALA A 434 29.09 13.35 -18.06
C ALA A 434 29.25 14.45 -19.14
N LEU A 435 28.44 15.50 -19.04
CA LEU A 435 28.55 16.65 -19.95
C LEU A 435 29.90 17.35 -19.81
N ALA A 436 30.38 17.58 -18.58
CA ALA A 436 31.68 18.18 -18.36
C ALA A 436 32.84 17.35 -18.94
N VAL A 437 32.77 16.00 -18.80
CA VAL A 437 33.78 15.11 -19.40
C VAL A 437 33.74 15.21 -20.94
N VAL A 438 32.57 15.25 -21.53
CA VAL A 438 32.41 15.42 -23.00
C VAL A 438 33.00 16.77 -23.46
N VAL A 439 32.70 17.84 -22.75
CA VAL A 439 33.24 19.19 -23.07
C VAL A 439 34.75 19.22 -22.99
N VAL A 440 35.34 18.63 -21.93
CA VAL A 440 36.80 18.57 -21.76
C VAL A 440 37.41 17.70 -22.87
N ALA A 441 36.80 16.57 -23.21
CA ALA A 441 37.27 15.71 -24.29
C ALA A 441 37.25 16.43 -25.65
N VAL A 442 36.16 17.12 -25.96
CA VAL A 442 36.02 17.89 -27.21
C VAL A 442 37.06 19.03 -27.24
N ALA A 443 37.20 19.78 -26.14
CA ALA A 443 38.21 20.84 -26.05
C ALA A 443 39.65 20.31 -26.23
N GLY A 444 39.94 19.14 -25.66
CA GLY A 444 41.24 18.47 -25.83
C GLY A 444 41.49 18.05 -27.28
N VAL A 445 40.49 17.50 -27.95
CA VAL A 445 40.56 17.14 -29.36
C VAL A 445 40.75 18.38 -30.23
N VAL A 446 40.01 19.46 -30.01
CA VAL A 446 40.15 20.73 -30.73
C VAL A 446 41.52 21.33 -30.52
N ALA A 447 42.02 21.35 -29.30
CA ALA A 447 43.36 21.81 -28.98
C ALA A 447 44.46 20.98 -29.70
N TRP A 448 44.29 19.68 -29.76
CA TRP A 448 45.23 18.78 -30.45
C TRP A 448 45.26 19.01 -31.98
N PHE A 449 44.14 19.41 -32.61
CA PHE A 449 44.09 19.75 -34.01
C PHE A 449 44.58 21.18 -34.33
N LEU A 450 44.71 22.01 -33.34
CA LEU A 450 45.18 23.41 -33.49
C LEU A 450 46.65 23.59 -33.19
N TRP A 451 47.34 22.56 -32.69
CA TRP A 451 48.79 22.41 -32.50
C TRP A 451 49.32 21.43 -33.54
#